data_895cc48cb510ac8ae320ab77e1fb0ac6
#
_entry.id   895cc48cb510ac8ae320ab77e1fb0ac6
#
_cell.length_a   1.000
_cell.length_b   1.000
_cell.length_c   1.000
_cell.angle_alpha   90.00
_cell.angle_beta   90.00
_cell.angle_gamma   90.00
#
_symmetry.space_group_name_H-M   'P 1'
#
loop_
_entity.id
_entity.type
_entity.pdbx_description
1 polymer ?
#
loop_
_entity_poly.entity_id
_entity_poly.type
_entity_poly.pdbx_seq_one_letter_code
_entity_poly.pdbx_strand_id
1 'polypeptide(L)'
;MPVTLHRVDHATWAADAQVALDLSRIYADAPAQRLPLPADDYIRQHLESRGTFCCARFNDRLLGAVAVTEDPEAWWLANFCVRKTTRRRGVGSRLLALVGEAANREGRVLRIASETLTMDDQLLLSRLGYRPAADGSYFEFEHPAPGGTP
;
A
#
# COMPACT_ATOMS: atom_id res chain seq x y z
N MET A 1 5.35 18.40 3.28
CA MET A 1 5.54 17.68 2.00
C MET A 1 4.18 17.29 1.45
N PRO A 2 3.72 17.95 0.39
CA PRO A 2 2.39 17.67 -0.17
C PRO A 2 2.43 16.39 -1.02
N VAL A 3 2.09 15.28 -0.39
CA VAL A 3 2.04 13.97 -1.04
C VAL A 3 0.62 13.70 -1.52
N THR A 4 0.48 13.22 -2.75
CA THR A 4 -0.80 12.82 -3.32
C THR A 4 -0.81 11.33 -3.62
N LEU A 5 -2.00 10.76 -3.77
CA LEU A 5 -2.17 9.36 -4.12
C LEU A 5 -2.12 9.20 -5.63
N HIS A 6 -1.31 8.26 -6.09
CA HIS A 6 -1.26 7.87 -7.49
C HIS A 6 -1.49 6.37 -7.58
N ARG A 7 -2.55 5.97 -8.27
CA ARG A 7 -2.87 4.55 -8.46
C ARG A 7 -2.28 4.06 -9.77
N VAL A 8 -1.59 2.94 -9.70
CA VAL A 8 -0.90 2.35 -10.85
C VAL A 8 -1.49 0.99 -11.16
N ASP A 9 -2.08 0.85 -12.34
CA ASP A 9 -2.49 -0.43 -12.89
C ASP A 9 -1.49 -0.88 -13.96
N HIS A 10 -1.74 -2.03 -14.58
CA HIS A 10 -0.85 -2.55 -15.61
C HIS A 10 -0.70 -1.58 -16.79
N ALA A 11 -1.79 -0.96 -17.22
CA ALA A 11 -1.76 -0.04 -18.36
C ALA A 11 -0.91 1.20 -18.06
N THR A 12 -1.05 1.77 -16.88
CA THR A 12 -0.25 2.93 -16.45
C THR A 12 1.23 2.57 -16.37
N TRP A 13 1.54 1.42 -15.78
CA TRP A 13 2.91 0.94 -15.66
C TRP A 13 3.56 0.68 -17.02
N ALA A 14 2.82 0.06 -17.93
CA ALA A 14 3.33 -0.25 -19.27
C ALA A 14 3.53 1.01 -20.14
N ALA A 15 2.72 2.05 -19.91
CA ALA A 15 2.74 3.27 -20.73
C ALA A 15 3.69 4.34 -20.19
N ASP A 16 4.07 4.30 -18.92
CA ASP A 16 4.86 5.36 -18.28
C ASP A 16 6.17 4.80 -17.73
N ALA A 17 7.25 5.07 -18.46
CA ALA A 17 8.58 4.58 -18.08
C ALA A 17 9.06 5.12 -16.73
N GLN A 18 8.68 6.37 -16.38
CA GLN A 18 9.09 6.94 -15.09
C GLN A 18 8.39 6.24 -13.93
N VAL A 19 7.11 5.91 -14.08
CA VAL A 19 6.37 5.14 -13.08
C VAL A 19 7.00 3.76 -12.89
N ALA A 20 7.32 3.07 -13.98
CA ALA A 20 7.96 1.76 -13.91
C ALA A 20 9.31 1.83 -13.21
N LEU A 21 10.11 2.84 -13.52
CA LEU A 21 11.42 3.03 -12.89
C LEU A 21 11.28 3.34 -11.40
N ASP A 22 10.35 4.21 -11.04
CA ASP A 22 10.14 4.59 -9.64
C ASP A 22 9.67 3.39 -8.80
N LEU A 23 8.74 2.58 -9.32
CA LEU A 23 8.32 1.36 -8.64
C LEU A 23 9.49 0.40 -8.43
N SER A 24 10.30 0.20 -9.47
CA SER A 24 11.48 -0.65 -9.37
C SER A 24 12.41 -0.16 -8.26
N ARG A 25 12.66 1.14 -8.18
CA ARG A 25 13.51 1.74 -7.14
C ARG A 25 12.93 1.58 -5.74
N ILE A 26 11.62 1.75 -5.60
CA ILE A 26 10.95 1.59 -4.30
C ILE A 26 11.16 0.16 -3.80
N TYR A 27 10.85 -0.84 -4.62
CA TYR A 27 10.94 -2.23 -4.20
C TYR A 27 12.37 -2.77 -4.15
N ALA A 28 13.31 -2.12 -4.82
CA ALA A 28 14.73 -2.42 -4.63
C ALA A 28 15.19 -2.06 -3.21
N ASP A 29 14.53 -1.11 -2.56
CA ASP A 29 14.83 -0.72 -1.17
C ASP A 29 14.13 -1.64 -0.14
N ALA A 30 13.26 -2.55 -0.56
CA ALA A 30 12.63 -3.51 0.33
C ALA A 30 13.62 -4.62 0.71
N PRO A 31 13.55 -5.15 1.95
CA PRO A 31 14.32 -6.34 2.29
C PRO A 31 13.98 -7.48 1.33
N ALA A 32 15.01 -8.11 0.74
CA ALA A 32 14.81 -9.14 -0.27
C ALA A 32 13.95 -10.30 0.25
N GLN A 33 14.12 -10.66 1.52
CA GLN A 33 13.37 -11.77 2.13
C GLN A 33 11.87 -11.47 2.30
N ARG A 34 11.46 -10.21 2.16
CA ARG A 34 10.05 -9.84 2.31
C ARG A 34 9.28 -9.89 0.99
N LEU A 35 9.98 -10.01 -0.14
CA LEU A 35 9.35 -10.14 -1.44
C LEU A 35 9.40 -11.60 -1.90
N PRO A 36 8.31 -12.12 -2.49
CA PRO A 36 8.30 -13.50 -2.99
C PRO A 36 9.15 -13.70 -4.24
N LEU A 37 9.48 -12.61 -4.94
CA LEU A 37 10.23 -12.60 -6.20
C LEU A 37 11.17 -11.40 -6.21
N PRO A 38 12.17 -11.37 -7.11
CA PRO A 38 12.92 -10.14 -7.37
C PRO A 38 11.97 -8.99 -7.68
N ALA A 39 12.38 -7.76 -7.33
CA ALA A 39 11.49 -6.59 -7.36
C ALA A 39 10.73 -6.43 -8.68
N ASP A 40 11.42 -6.45 -9.82
CA ASP A 40 10.77 -6.22 -11.11
C ASP A 40 9.81 -7.35 -11.48
N ASP A 41 10.16 -8.59 -11.14
CA ASP A 41 9.30 -9.74 -11.38
C ASP A 41 8.04 -9.68 -10.50
N TYR A 42 8.20 -9.28 -9.25
CA TYR A 42 7.09 -9.09 -8.34
C TYR A 42 6.11 -8.04 -8.85
N ILE A 43 6.63 -6.88 -9.29
CA ILE A 43 5.80 -5.78 -9.80
C ILE A 43 5.00 -6.26 -11.02
N ARG A 44 5.68 -6.89 -11.97
CA ARG A 44 5.03 -7.38 -13.19
C ARG A 44 3.97 -8.42 -12.88
N GLN A 45 4.30 -9.42 -12.08
CA GLN A 45 3.37 -10.48 -11.74
C GLN A 45 2.12 -9.94 -11.04
N HIS A 46 2.29 -9.03 -10.09
CA HIS A 46 1.17 -8.43 -9.37
C HIS A 46 0.23 -7.68 -10.33
N LEU A 47 0.79 -6.88 -11.23
CA LEU A 47 -0.01 -6.11 -12.17
C LEU A 47 -0.68 -7.00 -13.23
N GLU A 48 0.00 -8.04 -13.69
CA GLU A 48 -0.57 -9.01 -14.62
C GLU A 48 -1.71 -9.83 -14.00
N SER A 49 -1.70 -9.97 -12.68
CA SER A 49 -2.75 -10.66 -11.93
C SER A 49 -3.91 -9.73 -11.56
N ARG A 50 -4.04 -8.58 -12.23
CA ARG A 50 -5.06 -7.56 -11.99
C ARG A 50 -4.91 -6.82 -10.66
N GLY A 51 -3.78 -6.96 -10.00
CA GLY A 51 -3.46 -6.14 -8.84
C GLY A 51 -3.09 -4.72 -9.28
N THR A 52 -3.09 -3.81 -8.31
CA THR A 52 -2.65 -2.42 -8.53
C THR A 52 -1.66 -2.04 -7.45
N PHE A 53 -1.03 -0.88 -7.61
CA PHE A 53 -0.23 -0.26 -6.57
C PHE A 53 -0.84 1.10 -6.25
N CYS A 54 -0.96 1.41 -4.96
CA CYS A 54 -1.23 2.77 -4.51
C CYS A 54 0.10 3.38 -4.11
N CYS A 55 0.41 4.53 -4.69
CA CYS A 55 1.72 5.14 -4.53
C CYS A 55 1.61 6.54 -3.96
N ALA A 56 2.60 6.92 -3.16
CA ALA A 56 2.77 8.29 -2.69
C ALA A 56 3.56 9.06 -3.73
N ARG A 57 2.97 10.13 -4.25
CA ARG A 57 3.57 10.95 -5.30
C ARG A 57 3.90 12.34 -4.78
N PHE A 58 5.11 12.80 -5.07
CA PHE A 58 5.58 14.14 -4.74
C PHE A 58 6.50 14.63 -5.86
N ASN A 59 6.21 15.82 -6.40
CA ASN A 59 6.98 16.40 -7.51
C ASN A 59 7.16 15.43 -8.67
N ASP A 60 6.06 14.79 -9.06
CA ASP A 60 6.01 13.83 -10.19
C ASP A 60 6.86 12.58 -9.99
N ARG A 61 7.32 12.30 -8.77
CA ARG A 61 8.07 11.09 -8.45
C ARG A 61 7.32 10.27 -7.41
N LEU A 62 7.41 8.95 -7.53
CA LEU A 62 6.82 8.04 -6.57
C LEU A 62 7.85 7.74 -5.48
N LEU A 63 7.44 7.92 -4.23
CA LEU A 63 8.32 7.77 -3.06
C LEU A 63 7.99 6.54 -2.22
N GLY A 64 6.81 6.00 -2.37
CA GLY A 64 6.36 4.83 -1.64
C GLY A 64 5.24 4.13 -2.39
N ALA A 65 5.01 2.87 -2.06
CA ALA A 65 3.99 2.07 -2.71
C ALA A 65 3.46 0.99 -1.77
N VAL A 66 2.23 0.58 -2.02
CA VAL A 66 1.63 -0.60 -1.41
C VAL A 66 0.85 -1.34 -2.47
N ALA A 67 1.02 -2.67 -2.51
CA ALA A 67 0.28 -3.51 -3.44
C ALA A 67 -1.17 -3.65 -2.95
N VAL A 68 -2.11 -3.55 -3.87
CA VAL A 68 -3.54 -3.63 -3.58
C VAL A 68 -4.18 -4.71 -4.43
N THR A 69 -4.97 -5.56 -3.78
CA THR A 69 -5.85 -6.53 -4.45
C THR A 69 -7.27 -6.24 -3.94
N GLU A 70 -8.22 -6.12 -4.84
CA GLU A 70 -9.58 -5.73 -4.47
C GLU A 70 -10.52 -6.93 -4.48
N ASP A 71 -11.42 -6.97 -3.48
CA ASP A 71 -12.60 -7.81 -3.51
C ASP A 71 -13.84 -6.93 -3.25
N PRO A 72 -15.07 -7.47 -3.30
CA PRO A 72 -16.26 -6.65 -3.12
C PRO A 72 -16.36 -5.93 -1.78
N GLU A 73 -15.65 -6.36 -0.76
CA GLU A 73 -15.73 -5.79 0.58
C GLU A 73 -14.54 -4.95 0.96
N ALA A 74 -13.36 -5.31 0.44
CA ALA A 74 -12.12 -4.76 0.97
C ALA A 74 -11.06 -4.56 -0.10
N TRP A 75 -10.12 -3.66 0.20
CA TRP A 75 -8.83 -3.57 -0.46
C TRP A 75 -7.81 -4.28 0.41
N TRP A 76 -7.17 -5.30 -0.14
CA TRP A 76 -6.14 -6.06 0.55
C TRP A 76 -4.78 -5.47 0.24
N LEU A 77 -4.09 -5.01 1.28
CA LEU A 77 -2.78 -4.35 1.17
C LEU A 77 -1.66 -5.35 1.44
N ALA A 78 -0.58 -5.23 0.68
CA ALA A 78 0.61 -6.05 0.89
C ALA A 78 1.86 -5.28 0.47
N ASN A 79 3.01 -5.67 1.02
CA ASN A 79 4.32 -5.20 0.58
C ASN A 79 4.42 -3.68 0.52
N PHE A 80 4.07 -3.03 1.63
CA PHE A 80 4.23 -1.60 1.82
C PHE A 80 5.73 -1.26 1.89
N CYS A 81 6.16 -0.31 1.07
CA CYS A 81 7.56 0.08 1.03
C CYS A 81 7.71 1.56 0.70
N VAL A 82 8.64 2.21 1.37
CA VAL A 82 8.99 3.62 1.14
C VAL A 82 10.48 3.68 0.79
N ARG A 83 10.85 4.56 -0.15
CA ARG A 83 12.24 4.77 -0.52
C ARG A 83 13.09 5.08 0.72
N LYS A 84 14.27 4.48 0.81
CA LYS A 84 15.17 4.71 1.95
C LYS A 84 15.48 6.18 2.16
N THR A 85 15.62 6.93 1.07
CA THR A 85 15.96 8.36 1.12
C THR A 85 14.85 9.22 1.71
N THR A 86 13.62 8.71 1.76
CA THR A 86 12.46 9.47 2.26
C THR A 86 11.86 8.88 3.53
N ARG A 87 12.47 7.85 4.10
CA ARG A 87 11.99 7.27 5.37
C ARG A 87 12.07 8.30 6.49
N ARG A 88 11.14 8.21 7.44
CA ARG A 88 11.01 9.11 8.59
C ARG A 88 10.59 10.53 8.22
N ARG A 89 10.08 10.74 7.00
CA ARG A 89 9.54 12.04 6.57
C ARG A 89 8.02 12.05 6.49
N GLY A 90 7.36 11.02 7.05
CA GLY A 90 5.91 10.93 7.08
C GLY A 90 5.27 10.45 5.78
N VAL A 91 6.05 10.04 4.78
CA VAL A 91 5.52 9.57 3.50
C VAL A 91 4.66 8.33 3.68
N GLY A 92 5.13 7.36 4.48
CA GLY A 92 4.40 6.12 4.71
C GLY A 92 3.06 6.33 5.39
N SER A 93 3.05 7.12 6.46
CA SER A 93 1.81 7.43 7.18
C SER A 93 0.82 8.18 6.29
N ARG A 94 1.32 9.12 5.49
CA ARG A 94 0.46 9.86 4.56
C ARG A 94 -0.11 8.96 3.48
N LEU A 95 0.70 8.05 2.95
CA LEU A 95 0.24 7.08 1.95
C LEU A 95 -0.89 6.22 2.50
N LEU A 96 -0.72 5.65 3.70
CA LEU A 96 -1.76 4.82 4.32
C LEU A 96 -3.04 5.61 4.56
N ALA A 97 -2.94 6.87 4.99
CA ALA A 97 -4.13 7.71 5.17
C ALA A 97 -4.85 7.95 3.84
N LEU A 98 -4.12 8.24 2.78
CA LEU A 98 -4.70 8.46 1.45
C LEU A 98 -5.37 7.20 0.89
N VAL A 99 -4.76 6.04 1.10
CA VAL A 99 -5.34 4.76 0.69
C VAL A 99 -6.65 4.50 1.45
N GLY A 100 -6.65 4.77 2.76
CA GLY A 100 -7.85 4.62 3.58
C GLY A 100 -8.99 5.50 3.11
N GLU A 101 -8.70 6.76 2.79
CA GLU A 101 -9.70 7.69 2.26
C GLU A 101 -10.25 7.21 0.90
N ALA A 102 -9.37 6.75 0.02
CA ALA A 102 -9.78 6.27 -1.30
C ALA A 102 -10.66 5.03 -1.22
N ALA A 103 -10.27 4.06 -0.38
CA ALA A 103 -11.08 2.85 -0.17
C ALA A 103 -12.45 3.20 0.41
N ASN A 104 -12.49 4.11 1.39
CA ASN A 104 -13.74 4.54 2.00
C ASN A 104 -14.69 5.17 0.98
N ARG A 105 -14.17 5.98 0.06
CA ARG A 105 -15.00 6.58 -1.01
C ARG A 105 -15.64 5.53 -1.91
N GLU A 106 -15.02 4.35 -2.03
CA GLU A 106 -15.55 3.24 -2.83
C GLU A 106 -16.32 2.23 -1.98
N GLY A 107 -16.55 2.54 -0.70
CA GLY A 107 -17.29 1.65 0.19
C GLY A 107 -16.49 0.40 0.61
N ARG A 108 -15.18 0.48 0.62
CA ARG A 108 -14.29 -0.65 0.96
C ARG A 108 -13.54 -0.37 2.25
N VAL A 109 -13.28 -1.42 3.03
CA VAL A 109 -12.36 -1.36 4.17
C VAL A 109 -10.97 -1.77 3.71
N LEU A 110 -9.96 -1.50 4.53
CA LEU A 110 -8.60 -1.97 4.28
C LEU A 110 -8.34 -3.25 5.08
N ARG A 111 -7.70 -4.23 4.45
CA ARG A 111 -7.29 -5.47 5.11
C ARG A 111 -5.86 -5.82 4.77
N ILE A 112 -5.15 -6.41 5.74
CA ILE A 112 -3.77 -6.88 5.56
C ILE A 112 -3.68 -8.28 6.15
N ALA A 113 -3.27 -9.25 5.33
CA ALA A 113 -3.14 -10.64 5.80
C ALA A 113 -2.09 -10.75 6.90
N SER A 114 -2.45 -11.38 8.01
CA SER A 114 -1.57 -11.48 9.18
C SER A 114 -0.31 -12.30 8.92
N GLU A 115 -0.38 -13.29 8.05
CA GLU A 115 0.74 -14.18 7.74
C GLU A 115 1.95 -13.45 7.14
N THR A 116 1.74 -12.27 6.56
CA THR A 116 2.80 -11.48 5.96
C THR A 116 3.45 -10.50 6.94
N LEU A 117 2.96 -10.46 8.19
CA LEU A 117 3.34 -9.43 9.15
C LEU A 117 4.24 -9.97 10.23
N THR A 118 5.27 -9.18 10.59
CA THR A 118 6.06 -9.42 11.80
C THR A 118 5.28 -8.92 13.01
N MET A 119 5.76 -9.26 14.22
CA MET A 119 5.16 -8.74 15.44
C MET A 119 5.21 -7.21 15.49
N ASP A 120 6.33 -6.62 15.07
CA ASP A 120 6.47 -5.16 15.02
C ASP A 120 5.46 -4.52 14.07
N ASP A 121 5.23 -5.15 12.91
CA ASP A 121 4.21 -4.70 11.96
C ASP A 121 2.82 -4.71 12.61
N GLN A 122 2.48 -5.77 13.33
CA GLN A 122 1.19 -5.91 13.98
C GLN A 122 0.99 -4.85 15.06
N LEU A 123 2.03 -4.56 15.84
CA LEU A 123 1.98 -3.50 16.85
C LEU A 123 1.76 -2.14 16.22
N LEU A 124 2.46 -1.86 15.10
CA LEU A 124 2.29 -0.61 14.37
C LEU A 124 0.85 -0.48 13.84
N LEU A 125 0.32 -1.53 13.24
CA LEU A 125 -1.04 -1.50 12.71
C LEU A 125 -2.08 -1.26 13.82
N SER A 126 -1.88 -1.88 14.98
CA SER A 126 -2.76 -1.65 16.13
C SER A 126 -2.76 -0.19 16.57
N ARG A 127 -1.59 0.45 16.56
CA ARG A 127 -1.47 1.88 16.89
C ARG A 127 -2.16 2.77 15.87
N LEU A 128 -2.22 2.34 14.61
CA LEU A 128 -2.87 3.07 13.53
C LEU A 128 -4.37 2.83 13.48
N GLY A 129 -4.90 1.99 14.37
CA GLY A 129 -6.34 1.74 14.44
C GLY A 129 -6.80 0.47 13.75
N TYR A 130 -5.90 -0.31 13.22
CA TYR A 130 -6.24 -1.61 12.64
C TYR A 130 -6.58 -2.61 13.75
N ARG A 131 -7.53 -3.49 13.49
CA ARG A 131 -7.99 -4.50 14.44
C ARG A 131 -7.86 -5.89 13.83
N PRO A 132 -7.42 -6.89 14.61
CA PRO A 132 -7.36 -8.25 14.12
C PRO A 132 -8.75 -8.81 13.91
N ALA A 133 -8.92 -9.63 12.86
CA ALA A 133 -10.13 -10.41 12.64
C ALA A 133 -10.31 -11.42 13.78
N ALA A 134 -11.54 -11.92 13.94
CA ALA A 134 -11.87 -12.86 15.03
C ALA A 134 -10.98 -14.11 15.00
N ASP A 135 -10.63 -14.60 13.80
CA ASP A 135 -9.77 -15.77 13.64
C ASP A 135 -8.27 -15.43 13.55
N GLY A 136 -7.92 -14.15 13.62
CA GLY A 136 -6.54 -13.70 13.54
C GLY A 136 -5.91 -13.74 12.15
N SER A 137 -6.68 -14.04 11.10
CA SER A 137 -6.13 -14.23 9.76
C SER A 137 -5.76 -12.93 9.04
N TYR A 138 -6.32 -11.81 9.46
CA TYR A 138 -6.02 -10.50 8.87
C TYR A 138 -6.26 -9.38 9.89
N PHE A 139 -5.72 -8.20 9.57
CA PHE A 139 -6.02 -6.95 10.28
C PHE A 139 -6.89 -6.09 9.37
N GLU A 140 -7.83 -5.36 9.97
CA GLU A 140 -8.80 -4.55 9.23
C GLU A 140 -8.84 -3.13 9.75
N PHE A 141 -8.94 -2.17 8.85
CA PHE A 141 -9.14 -0.77 9.16
C PHE A 141 -10.36 -0.24 8.42
N GLU A 142 -11.30 0.34 9.16
CA GLU A 142 -12.43 1.04 8.58
C GLU A 142 -12.25 2.53 8.81
N HIS A 143 -12.17 3.30 7.73
CA HIS A 143 -11.99 4.74 7.82
C HIS A 143 -13.21 5.38 8.48
N PRO A 144 -13.03 6.26 9.48
CA PRO A 144 -14.17 6.94 10.11
C PRO A 144 -14.99 7.71 9.08
N ALA A 145 -16.31 7.62 9.17
CA ALA A 145 -17.20 8.34 8.27
C ALA A 145 -16.95 9.86 8.39
N PRO A 146 -17.01 10.62 7.27
CA PRO A 146 -16.95 12.07 7.33
C PRO A 146 -18.01 12.62 8.27
N GLY A 147 -17.62 13.55 9.16
CA GLY A 147 -18.53 14.10 10.14
C GLY A 147 -18.50 13.41 11.48
N GLY A 148 -17.80 12.29 11.61
CA GLY A 148 -17.50 11.65 12.89
C GLY A 148 -18.70 11.35 13.76
N THR A 149 -19.85 11.10 13.16
CA THR A 149 -21.04 10.80 13.95
C THR A 149 -20.90 9.41 14.54
N PRO A 150 -20.96 9.29 15.84
CA PRO A 150 -20.92 7.98 16.47
C PRO A 150 -22.11 7.15 16.07
#